data_1cbbcc23c69f215a490f0f59008be703
#
_entry.id   1cbbcc23c69f215a490f0f59008be703
#
_cell.length_a   1.000
_cell.length_b   1.000
_cell.length_c   1.000
_cell.angle_alpha   90.00
_cell.angle_beta   90.00
_cell.angle_gamma   90.00
#
_symmetry.space_group_name_H-M   'P 1'
#
loop_
_entity.id
_entity.type
_entity.pdbx_description
1 polymer ?
#
loop_
_entity_poly.entity_id
_entity_poly.type
_entity_poly.pdbx_seq_one_letter_code
_entity_poly.pdbx_strand_id
1 'polypeptide(L)'
;ARQALLDAYDGAMAARQITVYAAPSDSAASLRTLRQGKVARLNDVTEDGSWYQITFSGTTGYVRADGCQTVQYSDYAGTSAVKSAREDLVDYAKSFLGTRYVWGGASPSGFDCSGFTMYVYAHFGYRMSHGASDQLYAFTRVSTAQRLAGDLVFFSYGGGDISHVGIYLGGGAFIHATSNGGVKISYFDGYYSSTYVGAVRILAD
;
A
#
# COMPACT_ATOMS: atom_id res chain seq x y z
N ALA A 1 -3.93 9.38 34.25
CA ALA A 1 -3.63 8.08 33.62
C ALA A 1 -3.30 8.27 32.12
N ARG A 2 -4.18 8.88 31.31
CA ARG A 2 -4.03 9.10 29.86
C ARG A 2 -2.72 9.82 29.51
N GLN A 3 -2.49 11.02 30.06
CA GLN A 3 -1.29 11.81 29.75
C GLN A 3 -0.02 11.08 30.14
N ALA A 4 0.03 10.43 31.31
CA ALA A 4 1.20 9.66 31.75
C ALA A 4 1.54 8.50 30.81
N LEU A 5 0.53 7.87 30.16
CA LEU A 5 0.78 6.82 29.16
C LEU A 5 1.34 7.43 27.87
N LEU A 6 0.81 8.54 27.40
CA LEU A 6 1.30 9.22 26.19
C LEU A 6 2.68 9.86 26.37
N ASP A 7 3.01 10.28 27.60
CA ASP A 7 4.35 10.78 27.93
C ASP A 7 5.39 9.64 28.00
N ALA A 8 4.93 8.42 28.29
CA ALA A 8 5.80 7.25 28.45
C ALA A 8 5.99 6.44 27.16
N TYR A 9 5.02 6.47 26.25
CA TYR A 9 5.02 5.61 25.05
C TYR A 9 4.43 6.35 23.84
N ASP A 10 5.05 6.14 22.69
CA ASP A 10 4.62 6.71 21.40
C ASP A 10 4.29 5.63 20.35
N GLY A 11 4.22 4.37 20.77
CA GLY A 11 3.90 3.21 19.92
C GLY A 11 2.92 2.25 20.56
N ALA A 12 2.12 1.59 19.71
CA ALA A 12 1.22 0.49 20.05
C ALA A 12 1.56 -0.73 19.21
N MET A 13 2.03 -1.81 19.85
CA MET A 13 2.33 -3.08 19.19
C MET A 13 1.12 -4.02 19.32
N ALA A 14 0.66 -4.59 18.23
CA ALA A 14 -0.41 -5.58 18.22
C ALA A 14 0.02 -6.88 18.90
N ALA A 15 -0.56 -7.21 20.05
CA ALA A 15 -0.30 -8.44 20.78
C ALA A 15 -0.93 -9.69 20.11
N ARG A 16 -1.95 -9.46 19.28
CA ARG A 16 -2.61 -10.43 18.41
C ARG A 16 -3.02 -9.73 17.12
N GLN A 17 -3.61 -10.41 16.17
CA GLN A 17 -4.24 -9.74 15.03
C GLN A 17 -5.44 -8.93 15.54
N ILE A 18 -5.50 -7.64 15.18
CA ILE A 18 -6.54 -6.70 15.62
C ILE A 18 -7.10 -5.90 14.45
N THR A 19 -8.34 -5.45 14.58
CA THR A 19 -8.99 -4.59 13.61
C THR A 19 -8.76 -3.12 13.95
N VAL A 20 -8.47 -2.30 12.95
CA VAL A 20 -8.41 -0.84 13.05
C VAL A 20 -9.75 -0.28 12.58
N TYR A 21 -10.40 0.52 13.41
CA TYR A 21 -11.73 1.08 13.19
C TYR A 21 -11.67 2.58 12.90
N ALA A 22 -12.68 3.11 12.22
CA ALA A 22 -12.80 4.55 11.93
C ALA A 22 -13.12 5.41 13.15
N ALA A 23 -13.70 4.80 14.20
CA ALA A 23 -14.06 5.45 15.47
C ALA A 23 -13.82 4.47 16.64
N PRO A 24 -13.73 4.93 17.90
CA PRO A 24 -13.52 4.07 19.06
C PRO A 24 -14.78 3.27 19.44
N SER A 25 -15.22 2.39 18.57
CA SER A 25 -16.41 1.55 18.72
C SER A 25 -16.28 0.28 17.89
N ASP A 26 -16.67 -0.88 18.42
CA ASP A 26 -16.70 -2.16 17.72
C ASP A 26 -17.73 -2.19 16.58
N SER A 27 -18.69 -1.28 16.57
CA SER A 27 -19.68 -1.10 15.50
C SER A 27 -19.23 -0.12 14.41
N ALA A 28 -18.07 0.54 14.58
CA ALA A 28 -17.54 1.45 13.58
C ALA A 28 -17.01 0.70 12.34
N ALA A 29 -16.93 1.42 11.23
CA ALA A 29 -16.38 0.87 10.01
C ALA A 29 -14.94 0.35 10.22
N SER A 30 -14.67 -0.87 9.79
CA SER A 30 -13.34 -1.45 9.76
C SER A 30 -12.53 -0.78 8.64
N LEU A 31 -11.36 -0.23 8.97
CA LEU A 31 -10.45 0.40 8.03
C LEU A 31 -9.42 -0.61 7.51
N ARG A 32 -8.84 -1.39 8.42
CA ARG A 32 -7.80 -2.40 8.11
C ARG A 32 -7.55 -3.34 9.29
N THR A 33 -6.65 -4.29 9.07
CA THR A 33 -6.18 -5.22 10.10
C THR A 33 -4.71 -4.97 10.40
N LEU A 34 -4.35 -4.92 11.68
CA LEU A 34 -2.97 -4.91 12.16
C LEU A 34 -2.62 -6.33 12.63
N ARG A 35 -1.58 -6.93 12.00
CA ARG A 35 -1.14 -8.29 12.34
C ARG A 35 -0.35 -8.28 13.65
N GLN A 36 -0.33 -9.41 14.34
CA GLN A 36 0.48 -9.60 15.55
C GLN A 36 1.94 -9.18 15.33
N GLY A 37 2.52 -8.49 16.30
CA GLY A 37 3.88 -7.99 16.30
C GLY A 37 4.11 -6.73 15.47
N LYS A 38 3.10 -6.22 14.77
CA LYS A 38 3.20 -4.95 14.05
C LYS A 38 3.03 -3.78 15.01
N VAL A 39 3.80 -2.71 14.77
CA VAL A 39 3.84 -1.50 15.60
C VAL A 39 3.28 -0.32 14.81
N ALA A 40 2.34 0.38 15.42
CA ALA A 40 1.76 1.63 14.94
C ALA A 40 2.18 2.80 15.84
N ARG A 41 2.18 4.03 15.33
CA ARG A 41 2.29 5.21 16.20
C ARG A 41 1.07 5.33 17.07
N LEU A 42 1.27 5.53 18.36
CA LEU A 42 0.24 5.86 19.32
C LEU A 42 0.06 7.38 19.34
N ASN A 43 -1.12 7.86 18.91
CA ASN A 43 -1.40 9.30 18.84
C ASN A 43 -2.19 9.77 20.06
N ASP A 44 -3.13 8.94 20.52
CA ASP A 44 -4.01 9.27 21.62
C ASP A 44 -4.63 8.03 22.28
N VAL A 45 -5.28 8.24 23.43
CA VAL A 45 -5.98 7.22 24.22
C VAL A 45 -7.33 7.80 24.64
N THR A 46 -8.40 7.04 24.54
CA THR A 46 -9.72 7.49 25.05
C THR A 46 -9.69 7.73 26.57
N GLU A 47 -10.59 8.54 27.08
CA GLU A 47 -10.61 8.91 28.51
C GLU A 47 -10.75 7.69 29.43
N ASP A 48 -11.51 6.69 29.00
CA ASP A 48 -11.71 5.42 29.70
C ASP A 48 -10.54 4.44 29.49
N GLY A 49 -9.56 4.77 28.64
CA GLY A 49 -8.40 3.93 28.35
C GLY A 49 -8.69 2.70 27.50
N SER A 50 -9.91 2.52 26.99
CA SER A 50 -10.34 1.31 26.28
C SER A 50 -9.89 1.25 24.81
N TRP A 51 -9.56 2.42 24.22
CA TRP A 51 -9.14 2.55 22.83
C TRP A 51 -7.88 3.39 22.67
N TYR A 52 -7.03 2.95 21.76
CA TYR A 52 -5.88 3.71 21.26
C TYR A 52 -6.20 4.30 19.88
N GLN A 53 -5.98 5.61 19.70
CA GLN A 53 -5.89 6.19 18.38
C GLN A 53 -4.46 5.96 17.86
N ILE A 54 -4.35 5.31 16.72
CA ILE A 54 -3.08 4.96 16.12
C ILE A 54 -2.95 5.48 14.69
N THR A 55 -1.72 5.69 14.23
CA THR A 55 -1.40 5.84 12.81
C THR A 55 -0.51 4.68 12.37
N PHE A 56 -0.94 3.96 11.35
CA PHE A 56 -0.21 2.84 10.75
C PHE A 56 -0.27 2.95 9.22
N SER A 57 0.89 3.04 8.57
CA SER A 57 1.03 3.16 7.12
C SER A 57 0.09 4.24 6.52
N GLY A 58 0.13 5.44 7.09
CA GLY A 58 -0.67 6.58 6.63
C GLY A 58 -2.17 6.54 6.99
N THR A 59 -2.66 5.47 7.59
CA THR A 59 -4.06 5.36 8.04
C THR A 59 -4.14 5.66 9.52
N THR A 60 -4.94 6.66 9.91
CA THR A 60 -5.29 6.93 11.31
C THR A 60 -6.62 6.26 11.65
N GLY A 61 -6.68 5.59 12.77
CA GLY A 61 -7.88 4.89 13.25
C GLY A 61 -7.74 4.45 14.69
N TYR A 62 -8.66 3.62 15.15
CA TYR A 62 -8.76 3.20 16.54
C TYR A 62 -8.62 1.69 16.66
N VAL A 63 -7.91 1.25 17.71
CA VAL A 63 -7.77 -0.16 18.07
C VAL A 63 -8.14 -0.36 19.54
N ARG A 64 -8.61 -1.54 19.89
CA ARG A 64 -8.82 -1.92 21.29
C ARG A 64 -7.48 -1.93 22.04
N ALA A 65 -7.40 -1.26 23.17
CA ALA A 65 -6.21 -1.20 24.00
C ALA A 65 -5.79 -2.59 24.52
N ASP A 66 -6.75 -3.46 24.85
CA ASP A 66 -6.52 -4.85 25.30
C ASP A 66 -5.87 -5.75 24.25
N GLY A 67 -5.89 -5.33 22.99
CA GLY A 67 -5.21 -6.00 21.87
C GLY A 67 -3.78 -5.53 21.63
N CYS A 68 -3.29 -4.56 22.40
CA CYS A 68 -2.01 -3.89 22.17
C CYS A 68 -1.11 -3.93 23.40
N GLN A 69 0.19 -3.84 23.14
CA GLN A 69 1.22 -3.47 24.12
C GLN A 69 1.73 -2.08 23.77
N THR A 70 1.93 -1.23 24.77
CA THR A 70 2.56 0.09 24.58
C THR A 70 4.08 -0.07 24.51
N VAL A 71 4.71 0.59 23.55
CA VAL A 71 6.16 0.49 23.26
C VAL A 71 6.71 1.85 22.86
N GLN A 72 8.04 1.98 22.82
CA GLN A 72 8.68 3.10 22.12
C GLN A 72 8.68 2.80 20.63
N TYR A 73 8.03 3.64 19.82
CA TYR A 73 7.97 3.45 18.37
C TYR A 73 9.37 3.47 17.73
N SER A 74 10.26 4.32 18.25
CA SER A 74 11.64 4.43 17.79
C SER A 74 12.43 3.12 17.85
N ASP A 75 12.14 2.24 18.82
CA ASP A 75 12.83 0.95 18.96
C ASP A 75 12.52 -0.01 17.81
N TYR A 76 11.43 0.24 17.10
CA TYR A 76 10.95 -0.57 15.97
C TYR A 76 11.06 0.15 14.62
N ALA A 77 11.40 1.44 14.60
CA ALA A 77 11.57 2.22 13.37
C ALA A 77 12.65 1.56 12.49
N GLY A 78 12.32 1.31 11.23
CA GLY A 78 13.21 0.62 10.29
C GLY A 78 13.24 -0.90 10.41
N THR A 79 12.49 -1.50 11.35
CA THR A 79 12.35 -2.96 11.46
C THR A 79 11.14 -3.47 10.66
N SER A 80 11.06 -4.78 10.45
CA SER A 80 9.88 -5.42 9.83
C SER A 80 8.60 -5.32 10.70
N ALA A 81 8.71 -4.90 11.96
CA ALA A 81 7.56 -4.66 12.82
C ALA A 81 6.78 -3.42 12.39
N VAL A 82 7.47 -2.38 11.89
CA VAL A 82 6.87 -1.19 11.30
C VAL A 82 6.74 -1.43 9.80
N LYS A 83 5.52 -1.66 9.34
CA LYS A 83 5.26 -1.86 7.93
C LYS A 83 5.30 -0.51 7.21
N SER A 84 6.11 -0.41 6.17
CA SER A 84 6.17 0.80 5.35
C SER A 84 4.88 0.97 4.54
N ALA A 85 4.56 2.21 4.15
CA ALA A 85 3.45 2.48 3.24
C ALA A 85 3.59 1.71 1.90
N ARG A 86 4.84 1.45 1.48
CA ARG A 86 5.17 0.66 0.29
C ARG A 86 4.78 -0.81 0.42
N GLU A 87 5.07 -1.44 1.56
CA GLU A 87 4.68 -2.84 1.84
C GLU A 87 3.16 -2.99 1.89
N ASP A 88 2.46 -2.02 2.50
CA ASP A 88 1.00 -2.02 2.54
C ASP A 88 0.38 -1.91 1.15
N LEU A 89 0.90 -1.01 0.31
CA LEU A 89 0.43 -0.85 -1.05
C LEU A 89 0.64 -2.14 -1.86
N VAL A 90 1.81 -2.76 -1.73
CA VAL A 90 2.13 -4.03 -2.40
C VAL A 90 1.21 -5.16 -1.93
N ASP A 91 0.95 -5.28 -0.64
CA ASP A 91 0.05 -6.32 -0.12
C ASP A 91 -1.40 -6.07 -0.54
N TYR A 92 -1.83 -4.81 -0.56
CA TYR A 92 -3.15 -4.46 -1.08
C TYR A 92 -3.27 -4.78 -2.57
N ALA A 93 -2.27 -4.44 -3.36
CA ALA A 93 -2.23 -4.82 -4.78
C ALA A 93 -2.32 -6.34 -4.98
N LYS A 94 -1.56 -7.12 -4.19
CA LYS A 94 -1.58 -8.60 -4.23
C LYS A 94 -2.93 -9.21 -3.83
N SER A 95 -3.77 -8.51 -3.06
CA SER A 95 -5.10 -9.01 -2.70
C SER A 95 -6.05 -9.15 -3.90
N PHE A 96 -5.72 -8.54 -5.04
CA PHE A 96 -6.48 -8.63 -6.29
C PHE A 96 -5.95 -9.68 -7.27
N LEU A 97 -4.95 -10.50 -6.91
CA LEU A 97 -4.44 -11.56 -7.78
C LEU A 97 -5.57 -12.46 -8.28
N GLY A 98 -5.57 -12.74 -9.59
CA GLY A 98 -6.61 -13.52 -10.25
C GLY A 98 -7.84 -12.72 -10.68
N THR A 99 -7.97 -11.44 -10.31
CA THR A 99 -9.07 -10.60 -10.82
C THR A 99 -8.99 -10.50 -12.34
N ARG A 100 -10.12 -10.74 -13.02
CA ARG A 100 -10.18 -10.74 -14.49
C ARG A 100 -9.77 -9.40 -15.10
N TYR A 101 -9.22 -9.46 -16.31
CA TYR A 101 -9.00 -8.26 -17.12
C TYR A 101 -10.32 -7.79 -17.76
N VAL A 102 -10.58 -6.49 -17.68
CA VAL A 102 -11.68 -5.82 -18.39
C VAL A 102 -11.13 -4.53 -18.96
N TRP A 103 -11.21 -4.34 -20.27
CA TRP A 103 -10.80 -3.08 -20.91
C TRP A 103 -11.60 -1.90 -20.33
N GLY A 104 -10.91 -0.83 -19.91
CA GLY A 104 -11.53 0.31 -19.22
C GLY A 104 -12.00 -0.01 -17.79
N GLY A 105 -11.69 -1.20 -17.26
CA GLY A 105 -12.08 -1.61 -15.92
C GLY A 105 -11.20 -0.99 -14.83
N ALA A 106 -11.82 -0.50 -13.76
CA ALA A 106 -11.15 0.15 -12.63
C ALA A 106 -11.78 -0.24 -11.28
N SER A 107 -12.23 -1.49 -11.14
CA SER A 107 -12.88 -1.99 -9.92
C SER A 107 -12.56 -3.47 -9.69
N PRO A 108 -12.80 -4.03 -8.49
CA PRO A 108 -12.63 -5.45 -8.21
C PRO A 108 -13.45 -6.40 -9.09
N SER A 109 -14.45 -5.88 -9.83
CA SER A 109 -15.19 -6.65 -10.83
C SER A 109 -14.40 -6.90 -12.12
N GLY A 110 -13.31 -6.18 -12.34
CA GLY A 110 -12.36 -6.32 -13.45
C GLY A 110 -11.53 -5.05 -13.61
N PHE A 111 -10.28 -5.24 -13.97
CA PHE A 111 -9.30 -4.16 -14.18
C PHE A 111 -8.68 -4.22 -15.58
N ASP A 112 -8.39 -3.06 -16.16
CA ASP A 112 -7.27 -2.94 -17.09
C ASP A 112 -5.99 -2.54 -16.36
N CYS A 113 -4.88 -2.38 -17.09
CA CYS A 113 -3.57 -2.13 -16.48
C CYS A 113 -3.52 -0.82 -15.66
N SER A 114 -3.98 0.27 -16.21
CA SER A 114 -3.96 1.59 -15.59
C SER A 114 -5.12 1.79 -14.60
N GLY A 115 -6.27 1.16 -14.80
CA GLY A 115 -7.35 1.14 -13.83
C GLY A 115 -7.00 0.35 -12.57
N PHE A 116 -6.21 -0.71 -12.69
CA PHE A 116 -5.67 -1.44 -11.55
C PHE A 116 -4.76 -0.56 -10.71
N THR A 117 -3.76 0.09 -11.31
CA THR A 117 -2.85 0.99 -10.59
C THR A 117 -3.62 2.16 -9.97
N MET A 118 -4.52 2.78 -10.73
CA MET A 118 -5.38 3.87 -10.24
C MET A 118 -6.19 3.44 -9.01
N TYR A 119 -6.82 2.26 -9.05
CA TYR A 119 -7.63 1.74 -7.95
C TYR A 119 -6.80 1.47 -6.69
N VAL A 120 -5.64 0.82 -6.86
CA VAL A 120 -4.74 0.50 -5.75
C VAL A 120 -4.26 1.79 -5.08
N TYR A 121 -3.80 2.76 -5.83
CA TYR A 121 -3.28 4.01 -5.27
C TYR A 121 -4.38 4.90 -4.67
N ALA A 122 -5.61 4.87 -5.21
CA ALA A 122 -6.74 5.58 -4.64
C ALA A 122 -7.08 5.13 -3.22
N HIS A 123 -6.89 3.85 -2.90
CA HIS A 123 -7.04 3.31 -1.54
C HIS A 123 -6.11 3.99 -0.53
N PHE A 124 -4.95 4.46 -0.97
CA PHE A 124 -3.95 5.18 -0.15
C PHE A 124 -4.05 6.70 -0.29
N GLY A 125 -5.13 7.21 -0.88
CA GLY A 125 -5.40 8.65 -1.00
C GLY A 125 -4.75 9.34 -2.21
N TYR A 126 -4.06 8.60 -3.08
CA TYR A 126 -3.45 9.17 -4.29
C TYR A 126 -4.44 9.14 -5.46
N ARG A 127 -4.58 10.28 -6.14
CA ARG A 127 -5.42 10.40 -7.33
C ARG A 127 -4.56 10.42 -8.59
N MET A 128 -4.95 9.64 -9.59
CA MET A 128 -4.29 9.61 -10.89
C MET A 128 -5.29 9.34 -12.02
N SER A 129 -4.90 9.70 -13.25
CA SER A 129 -5.69 9.43 -14.45
C SER A 129 -5.74 7.95 -14.78
N HIS A 130 -6.78 7.54 -15.54
CA HIS A 130 -6.93 6.16 -16.03
C HIS A 130 -6.04 5.86 -17.26
N GLY A 131 -5.21 6.77 -17.73
CA GLY A 131 -4.30 6.54 -18.86
C GLY A 131 -2.90 6.13 -18.41
N ALA A 132 -2.30 5.07 -18.96
CA ALA A 132 -0.93 4.66 -18.62
C ALA A 132 0.09 5.75 -18.97
N SER A 133 -0.06 6.42 -20.11
CA SER A 133 0.78 7.56 -20.50
C SER A 133 0.64 8.71 -19.52
N ASP A 134 -0.60 9.05 -19.13
CA ASP A 134 -0.84 10.13 -18.17
C ASP A 134 -0.18 9.84 -16.82
N GLN A 135 -0.28 8.58 -16.36
CA GLN A 135 0.37 8.15 -15.12
C GLN A 135 1.90 8.26 -15.19
N LEU A 136 2.51 7.96 -16.34
CA LEU A 136 3.95 8.10 -16.51
C LEU A 136 4.40 9.57 -16.44
N TYR A 137 3.63 10.50 -17.00
CA TYR A 137 4.01 11.91 -17.09
C TYR A 137 3.59 12.73 -15.86
N ALA A 138 2.69 12.21 -15.03
CA ALA A 138 2.20 12.93 -13.85
C ALA A 138 3.14 12.90 -12.65
N PHE A 139 4.10 11.97 -12.59
CA PHE A 139 4.90 11.73 -11.39
C PHE A 139 6.40 11.75 -11.64
N THR A 140 7.18 11.75 -10.54
CA THR A 140 8.65 11.86 -10.60
C THR A 140 9.27 10.58 -11.15
N ARG A 141 10.05 10.70 -12.21
CA ARG A 141 10.81 9.59 -12.79
C ARG A 141 11.90 9.10 -11.84
N VAL A 142 12.05 7.76 -11.80
CA VAL A 142 13.14 7.11 -11.06
C VAL A 142 13.96 6.22 -11.99
N SER A 143 15.27 6.16 -11.75
CA SER A 143 16.13 5.27 -12.51
C SER A 143 15.86 3.79 -12.18
N THR A 144 16.24 2.91 -13.07
CA THR A 144 16.09 1.45 -12.87
C THR A 144 16.76 0.97 -11.59
N ALA A 145 17.93 1.53 -11.24
CA ALA A 145 18.67 1.16 -10.03
C ALA A 145 18.02 1.69 -8.73
N GLN A 146 17.22 2.74 -8.83
CA GLN A 146 16.56 3.40 -7.69
C GLN A 146 15.11 2.95 -7.49
N ARG A 147 14.62 2.01 -8.28
CA ARG A 147 13.24 1.50 -8.13
C ARG A 147 13.04 0.86 -6.76
N LEU A 148 11.96 1.23 -6.11
CA LEU A 148 11.50 0.65 -4.85
C LEU A 148 10.14 -0.03 -5.05
N ALA A 149 9.84 -1.01 -4.21
CA ALA A 149 8.52 -1.64 -4.21
C ALA A 149 7.43 -0.57 -4.06
N GLY A 150 6.36 -0.66 -4.86
CA GLY A 150 5.33 0.36 -4.96
C GLY A 150 5.58 1.42 -6.04
N ASP A 151 6.73 1.51 -6.69
CA ASP A 151 6.87 2.40 -7.85
C ASP A 151 6.09 1.84 -9.06
N LEU A 152 5.56 2.72 -9.93
CA LEU A 152 4.94 2.28 -11.18
C LEU A 152 6.00 1.99 -12.23
N VAL A 153 5.81 0.94 -13.01
CA VAL A 153 6.68 0.52 -14.12
C VAL A 153 5.87 0.48 -15.42
N PHE A 154 6.46 0.99 -16.49
CA PHE A 154 5.78 1.24 -17.76
C PHE A 154 6.45 0.52 -18.91
N PHE A 155 5.61 0.12 -19.88
CA PHE A 155 6.03 -0.66 -21.06
C PHE A 155 5.39 -0.10 -22.34
N SER A 156 6.10 -0.25 -23.46
CA SER A 156 5.62 0.06 -24.81
C SER A 156 5.73 -1.17 -25.69
N TYR A 157 4.61 -1.72 -26.13
CA TYR A 157 4.57 -2.95 -26.92
C TYR A 157 4.70 -2.74 -28.43
N GLY A 158 4.85 -1.51 -28.88
CA GLY A 158 4.95 -1.16 -30.30
C GLY A 158 6.06 -0.17 -30.63
N GLY A 159 6.93 0.14 -29.66
CA GLY A 159 8.04 1.10 -29.86
C GLY A 159 7.60 2.56 -29.98
N GLY A 160 6.39 2.88 -29.54
CA GLY A 160 5.80 4.22 -29.56
C GLY A 160 5.19 4.60 -28.21
N ASP A 161 3.89 4.79 -28.16
CA ASP A 161 3.18 5.21 -26.96
C ASP A 161 3.23 4.18 -25.83
N ILE A 162 3.10 4.66 -24.61
CA ILE A 162 2.99 3.82 -23.42
C ILE A 162 1.70 3.02 -23.50
N SER A 163 1.82 1.71 -23.56
CA SER A 163 0.70 0.80 -23.74
C SER A 163 0.38 -0.02 -22.50
N HIS A 164 1.25 0.00 -21.47
CA HIS A 164 1.05 -0.82 -20.28
C HIS A 164 1.73 -0.26 -19.03
N VAL A 165 1.18 -0.59 -17.86
CA VAL A 165 1.67 -0.18 -16.55
C VAL A 165 1.45 -1.29 -15.53
N GLY A 166 2.34 -1.38 -14.54
CA GLY A 166 2.24 -2.24 -13.38
C GLY A 166 2.85 -1.61 -12.14
N ILE A 167 2.75 -2.28 -11.01
CA ILE A 167 3.33 -1.87 -9.72
C ILE A 167 4.54 -2.76 -9.45
N TYR A 168 5.71 -2.15 -9.25
CA TYR A 168 6.95 -2.87 -8.94
C TYR A 168 6.88 -3.47 -7.53
N LEU A 169 7.32 -4.73 -7.40
CA LEU A 169 7.28 -5.47 -6.13
C LEU A 169 8.67 -5.60 -5.46
N GLY A 170 9.72 -5.15 -6.15
CA GLY A 170 11.10 -5.48 -5.78
C GLY A 170 11.59 -6.77 -6.45
N GLY A 171 12.90 -7.01 -6.40
CA GLY A 171 13.50 -8.25 -6.90
C GLY A 171 13.29 -8.56 -8.39
N GLY A 172 13.01 -7.55 -9.21
CA GLY A 172 12.72 -7.74 -10.63
C GLY A 172 11.28 -8.19 -10.92
N ALA A 173 10.38 -8.21 -9.94
CA ALA A 173 8.98 -8.58 -10.09
C ALA A 173 8.07 -7.35 -10.13
N PHE A 174 6.93 -7.45 -10.81
CA PHE A 174 5.85 -6.46 -10.80
C PHE A 174 4.48 -7.12 -10.91
N ILE A 175 3.45 -6.47 -10.37
CA ILE A 175 2.05 -6.90 -10.45
C ILE A 175 1.30 -5.99 -11.41
N HIS A 176 0.47 -6.56 -12.28
CA HIS A 176 -0.26 -5.84 -13.31
C HIS A 176 -1.54 -6.59 -13.72
N ALA A 177 -2.50 -5.86 -14.31
CA ALA A 177 -3.64 -6.47 -14.97
C ALA A 177 -3.35 -6.63 -16.48
N THR A 178 -3.51 -7.83 -17.02
CA THR A 178 -3.25 -8.15 -18.42
C THR A 178 -4.37 -9.02 -19.01
N SER A 179 -4.63 -8.87 -20.31
CA SER A 179 -5.63 -9.67 -21.03
C SER A 179 -5.35 -11.18 -20.98
N ASN A 180 -4.09 -11.56 -20.79
CA ASN A 180 -3.70 -12.95 -20.61
C ASN A 180 -3.47 -13.27 -19.12
N GLY A 181 -4.56 -13.53 -18.39
CA GLY A 181 -4.52 -14.02 -17.01
C GLY A 181 -4.97 -13.04 -15.93
N GLY A 182 -5.50 -11.86 -16.30
CA GLY A 182 -6.00 -10.89 -15.32
C GLY A 182 -4.89 -10.25 -14.49
N VAL A 183 -5.15 -9.98 -13.21
CA VAL A 183 -4.15 -9.47 -12.28
C VAL A 183 -3.19 -10.59 -11.90
N LYS A 184 -1.92 -10.42 -12.25
CA LYS A 184 -0.85 -11.42 -11.99
C LYS A 184 0.49 -10.76 -11.71
N ILE A 185 1.44 -11.55 -11.22
CA ILE A 185 2.84 -11.17 -11.07
C ILE A 185 3.60 -11.64 -12.31
N SER A 186 4.45 -10.76 -12.84
CA SER A 186 5.41 -11.03 -13.90
C SER A 186 6.79 -10.51 -13.51
N TYR A 187 7.81 -10.91 -14.29
CA TYR A 187 9.19 -10.56 -14.01
C TYR A 187 9.79 -9.77 -15.19
N PHE A 188 10.81 -8.96 -14.89
CA PHE A 188 11.62 -8.31 -15.91
C PHE A 188 12.56 -9.35 -16.57
N ASP A 189 12.00 -10.14 -17.45
CA ASP A 189 12.69 -11.09 -18.29
C ASP A 189 12.34 -10.84 -19.76
N GLY A 190 13.15 -11.33 -20.68
CA GLY A 190 12.91 -11.34 -22.13
C GLY A 190 12.01 -10.20 -22.64
N TYR A 191 10.73 -10.53 -22.81
CA TYR A 191 9.71 -9.62 -23.36
C TYR A 191 9.53 -8.34 -22.55
N TYR A 192 9.39 -8.42 -21.22
CA TYR A 192 9.17 -7.24 -20.38
C TYR A 192 10.43 -6.38 -20.23
N SER A 193 11.63 -6.97 -20.30
CA SER A 193 12.87 -6.20 -20.32
C SER A 193 13.03 -5.40 -21.62
N SER A 194 12.66 -5.98 -22.75
CA SER A 194 12.79 -5.33 -24.07
C SER A 194 11.75 -4.24 -24.31
N THR A 195 10.60 -4.29 -23.64
CA THR A 195 9.49 -3.32 -23.77
C THR A 195 9.47 -2.28 -22.66
N TYR A 196 10.34 -2.38 -21.66
CA TYR A 196 10.39 -1.45 -20.53
C TYR A 196 10.82 -0.04 -20.95
N VAL A 197 10.04 0.96 -20.50
CA VAL A 197 10.23 2.39 -20.84
C VAL A 197 10.76 3.19 -19.64
N GLY A 198 10.36 2.84 -18.45
CA GLY A 198 10.75 3.59 -17.25
C GLY A 198 9.86 3.35 -16.05
N ALA A 199 10.19 4.01 -14.95
CA ALA A 199 9.42 3.98 -13.71
C ALA A 199 9.17 5.38 -13.17
N VAL A 200 8.10 5.52 -12.37
CA VAL A 200 7.82 6.74 -11.60
C VAL A 200 7.51 6.40 -10.15
N ARG A 201 7.78 7.37 -9.29
CA ARG A 201 7.52 7.32 -7.85
C ARG A 201 6.39 8.23 -7.46
N ILE A 202 5.43 7.70 -6.70
CA ILE A 202 4.27 8.40 -6.17
C ILE A 202 4.39 8.50 -4.64
N LEU A 203 4.78 7.39 -4.00
CA LEU A 203 4.97 7.33 -2.55
C LEU A 203 6.23 8.10 -2.15
N ALA A 204 6.10 9.01 -1.19
CA ALA A 204 7.27 9.57 -0.51
C ALA A 204 8.00 8.47 0.29
N ASP A 205 9.31 8.62 0.41
CA ASP A 205 10.14 7.74 1.24
C ASP A 205 9.99 8.11 2.71
#